data_18e7ed811dce51c6d5746cda0af40b5d
#
_entry.id   18e7ed811dce51c6d5746cda0af40b5d
#
_cell.length_a   1.000
_cell.length_b   1.000
_cell.length_c   1.000
_cell.angle_alpha   90.00
_cell.angle_beta   90.00
_cell.angle_gamma   90.00
#
_symmetry.space_group_name_H-M   'P 1'
#
loop_
_entity.id
_entity.type
_entity.pdbx_description
1 polymer ?
#
loop_
_entity_poly.entity_id
_entity_poly.type
_entity_poly.pdbx_seq_one_letter_code
_entity_poly.pdbx_strand_id
1 'polypeptide(L)'
;DQGRELIIIDNSYRDSGSAGDFYVDLPPPVLRIPQDRYIVESETADPTLIYDTLIAPPVDRIARRYSLDEIRYSPSVRQRMPSIDLNTINFETGSWDIPQDQALKLQVIADGLNRAISANPREVFLVEGHTDAVGSDVDNLSLSDRRAESAATLLSQQFRVPAENLTSQGYGKQYLKIPTDGPERQNRRVTIRRITPLLTGQNQAPPPPVGTVPRR
;
A
#
# COMPACT_ATOMS: atom_id res chain seq x y z
N ASP A 1 9.93 21.75 5.05
CA ASP A 1 10.13 20.81 6.14
C ASP A 1 8.76 20.39 6.68
N GLN A 2 8.01 19.76 5.84
CA GLN A 2 6.67 19.31 6.18
C GLN A 2 6.78 17.83 6.50
N GLY A 3 6.85 17.57 7.81
CA GLY A 3 7.01 16.24 8.35
C GLY A 3 6.03 15.24 7.75
N ARG A 4 6.56 14.20 7.19
CA ARG A 4 5.77 13.00 6.88
C ARG A 4 5.42 12.37 8.22
N GLU A 5 4.23 12.61 8.71
CA GLU A 5 3.76 11.86 9.86
C GLU A 5 3.45 10.42 9.43
N LEU A 6 4.27 9.52 9.93
CA LEU A 6 3.96 8.11 9.94
C LEU A 6 2.82 7.92 10.93
N ILE A 7 1.65 7.54 10.46
CA ILE A 7 0.60 7.12 11.37
C ILE A 7 0.72 5.62 11.54
N ILE A 8 1.21 5.26 12.70
CA ILE A 8 0.95 3.95 13.25
C ILE A 8 -0.47 4.00 13.78
N ILE A 9 -1.38 3.36 13.09
CA ILE A 9 -2.72 3.16 13.62
C ILE A 9 -2.61 2.04 14.64
N ASP A 10 -2.54 2.42 15.88
CA ASP A 10 -2.55 1.47 16.99
C ASP A 10 -4.01 1.17 17.36
N ASN A 11 -4.40 -0.09 17.25
CA ASN A 11 -5.72 -0.55 17.69
C ASN A 11 -5.96 -0.31 19.18
N SER A 12 -4.92 -0.14 19.99
CA SER A 12 -5.07 0.18 21.42
C SER A 12 -5.76 1.52 21.66
N TYR A 13 -5.76 2.42 20.67
CA TYR A 13 -6.47 3.69 20.75
C TYR A 13 -7.99 3.56 20.65
N ARG A 14 -8.51 2.46 20.15
CA ARG A 14 -9.96 2.24 20.07
C ARG A 14 -10.61 2.00 21.44
N ASP A 15 -9.85 1.55 22.43
CA ASP A 15 -10.36 1.15 23.74
C ASP A 15 -10.10 2.19 24.84
N SER A 16 -9.35 3.24 24.58
CA SER A 16 -9.15 4.30 25.56
C SER A 16 -10.25 5.35 25.47
N GLY A 17 -11.11 5.41 26.47
CA GLY A 17 -12.24 6.34 26.53
C GLY A 17 -11.90 7.84 26.46
N SER A 18 -10.62 8.20 26.38
CA SER A 18 -10.15 9.58 26.18
C SER A 18 -10.01 9.96 24.68
N ALA A 19 -10.06 9.00 23.79
CA ALA A 19 -9.99 9.20 22.36
C ALA A 19 -11.37 9.26 21.68
N GLY A 20 -12.44 9.00 22.43
CA GLY A 20 -13.80 8.91 21.88
C GLY A 20 -14.24 10.15 21.12
N ASP A 21 -13.95 11.32 21.64
CA ASP A 21 -14.36 12.59 21.02
C ASP A 21 -13.52 12.92 19.78
N PHE A 22 -12.30 12.42 19.71
CA PHE A 22 -11.42 12.65 18.56
C PHE A 22 -11.78 11.76 17.36
N TYR A 23 -12.40 10.61 17.61
CA TYR A 23 -12.77 9.66 16.57
C TYR A 23 -14.16 9.85 15.99
N VAL A 24 -15.01 10.65 16.62
CA VAL A 24 -16.40 10.86 16.17
C VAL A 24 -16.46 11.51 14.79
N ASP A 25 -15.44 12.30 14.42
CA ASP A 25 -15.42 13.02 13.16
C ASP A 25 -14.55 12.36 12.07
N LEU A 26 -13.91 11.22 12.36
CA LEU A 26 -13.05 10.55 11.41
C LEU A 26 -13.62 9.18 11.01
N PRO A 27 -13.79 8.91 9.71
CA PRO A 27 -14.24 7.58 9.29
C PRO A 27 -13.20 6.51 9.70
N PRO A 28 -13.64 5.45 10.42
CA PRO A 28 -12.75 4.33 10.71
C PRO A 28 -12.32 3.65 9.40
N PRO A 29 -11.11 3.14 9.29
CA PRO A 29 -10.00 3.09 10.25
C PRO A 29 -8.98 4.22 10.07
N VAL A 30 -9.38 5.31 9.52
CA VAL A 30 -8.51 6.31 8.90
C VAL A 30 -8.28 7.46 9.84
N LEU A 31 -7.10 7.51 10.44
CA LEU A 31 -6.57 8.74 11.01
C LEU A 31 -6.16 9.66 9.87
N ARG A 32 -6.72 10.85 9.85
CA ARG A 32 -6.41 11.85 8.84
C ARG A 32 -4.98 12.33 9.03
N ILE A 33 -4.12 11.95 8.13
CA ILE A 33 -2.79 12.52 8.04
C ILE A 33 -2.91 13.87 7.33
N PRO A 34 -2.26 14.92 7.83
CA PRO A 34 -2.25 16.23 7.17
C PRO A 34 -1.60 16.21 5.79
N GLN A 35 -1.05 15.10 5.37
CA GLN A 35 -0.47 14.89 4.05
C GLN A 35 -1.18 13.74 3.36
N ASP A 36 -1.35 13.87 2.09
CA ASP A 36 -2.09 13.05 1.15
C ASP A 36 -1.74 11.53 1.12
N ARG A 37 -1.17 10.97 2.17
CA ARG A 37 -0.71 9.58 2.26
C ARG A 37 -1.06 8.92 3.58
N TYR A 38 -1.66 7.75 3.45
CA TYR A 38 -1.63 6.75 4.51
C TYR A 38 -0.53 5.75 4.20
N ILE A 39 0.41 5.61 5.10
CA ILE A 39 1.47 4.61 5.02
C ILE A 39 1.34 3.73 6.25
N VAL A 40 1.10 2.45 6.03
CA VAL A 40 1.10 1.42 7.06
C VAL A 40 2.31 0.53 6.84
N GLU A 41 3.05 0.27 7.89
CA GLU A 41 4.20 -0.64 7.83
C GLU A 41 3.75 -2.07 8.14
N SER A 42 3.98 -2.98 7.19
CA SER A 42 3.49 -4.36 7.28
C SER A 42 4.06 -5.16 8.46
N GLU A 43 5.24 -4.77 8.95
CA GLU A 43 5.89 -5.46 10.08
C GLU A 43 5.22 -5.17 11.42
N THR A 44 4.68 -3.98 11.58
CA THR A 44 4.11 -3.51 12.85
C THR A 44 2.58 -3.55 12.89
N ALA A 45 1.95 -3.69 11.74
CA ALA A 45 0.50 -3.70 11.63
C ALA A 45 -0.10 -5.09 11.85
N ASP A 46 -1.23 -5.15 12.55
CA ASP A 46 -1.99 -6.38 12.62
C ASP A 46 -2.70 -6.69 11.27
N PRO A 47 -3.10 -7.96 11.04
CA PRO A 47 -3.76 -8.36 9.81
C PRO A 47 -5.06 -7.59 9.51
N THR A 48 -5.77 -7.15 10.54
CA THR A 48 -7.01 -6.38 10.38
C THR A 48 -6.70 -5.01 9.83
N LEU A 49 -5.71 -4.33 10.39
CA LEU A 49 -5.29 -3.02 9.93
C LEU A 49 -4.73 -3.05 8.50
N ILE A 50 -3.96 -4.08 8.18
CA ILE A 50 -3.48 -4.29 6.80
C ILE A 50 -4.66 -4.40 5.84
N TYR A 51 -5.65 -5.25 6.17
CA TYR A 51 -6.84 -5.41 5.35
C TYR A 51 -7.63 -4.11 5.23
N ASP A 52 -7.90 -3.43 6.33
CA ASP A 52 -8.65 -2.17 6.34
C ASP A 52 -7.95 -1.09 5.50
N THR A 53 -6.62 -1.05 5.53
CA THR A 53 -5.83 -0.14 4.67
C THR A 53 -5.93 -0.50 3.19
N LEU A 54 -5.88 -1.80 2.86
CA LEU A 54 -6.02 -2.28 1.48
C LEU A 54 -7.39 -1.94 0.87
N ILE A 55 -8.45 -1.88 1.69
CA ILE A 55 -9.79 -1.55 1.21
C ILE A 55 -10.20 -0.10 1.52
N ALA A 56 -9.32 0.69 2.12
CA ALA A 56 -9.63 2.07 2.50
C ALA A 56 -10.09 2.91 1.29
N PRO A 57 -11.01 3.85 1.51
CA PRO A 57 -11.43 4.77 0.46
C PRO A 57 -10.30 5.73 0.07
N PRO A 58 -10.41 6.40 -1.08
CA PRO A 58 -9.51 7.49 -1.42
C PRO A 58 -9.49 8.58 -0.34
N VAL A 59 -8.35 9.26 -0.22
CA VAL A 59 -8.17 10.38 0.72
C VAL A 59 -9.12 11.55 0.39
N ASP A 60 -9.43 11.70 -0.88
CA ASP A 60 -10.36 12.71 -1.39
C ASP A 60 -11.31 12.11 -2.45
N ARG A 61 -12.30 12.89 -2.85
CA ARG A 61 -13.27 12.46 -3.86
C ARG A 61 -12.60 12.22 -5.21
N ILE A 62 -12.83 11.04 -5.78
CA ILE A 62 -12.42 10.71 -7.15
C ILE A 62 -13.49 11.23 -8.11
N ALA A 63 -13.19 12.33 -8.81
CA ALA A 63 -14.15 13.01 -9.68
C ALA A 63 -14.32 12.35 -11.05
N ARG A 64 -13.37 11.53 -11.48
CA ARG A 64 -13.37 10.85 -12.78
C ARG A 64 -12.60 9.54 -12.74
N ARG A 65 -12.69 8.78 -13.80
CA ARG A 65 -11.79 7.63 -14.03
C ARG A 65 -10.43 8.11 -14.51
N TYR A 66 -9.39 7.39 -14.09
CA TYR A 66 -8.03 7.59 -14.56
C TYR A 66 -7.58 6.34 -15.31
N SER A 67 -6.74 6.51 -16.33
CA SER A 67 -6.09 5.40 -17.00
C SER A 67 -4.99 4.80 -16.09
N LEU A 68 -4.57 3.58 -16.38
CA LEU A 68 -3.47 2.95 -15.66
C LEU A 68 -2.18 3.76 -15.79
N ASP A 69 -1.92 4.35 -16.96
CA ASP A 69 -0.74 5.18 -17.20
C ASP A 69 -0.81 6.50 -16.40
N GLU A 70 -1.96 7.14 -16.32
CA GLU A 70 -2.13 8.31 -15.46
C GLU A 70 -1.85 7.96 -13.99
N ILE A 71 -2.33 6.80 -13.52
CA ILE A 71 -2.08 6.34 -12.15
C ILE A 71 -0.59 6.07 -11.94
N ARG A 72 0.07 5.39 -12.87
CA ARG A 72 1.50 5.06 -12.78
C ARG A 72 2.39 6.29 -12.79
N TYR A 73 2.12 7.25 -13.68
CA TYR A 73 3.05 8.36 -13.95
C TYR A 73 2.65 9.69 -13.32
N SER A 74 1.46 9.79 -12.70
CA SER A 74 1.04 11.01 -11.99
C SER A 74 0.99 10.77 -10.47
N PRO A 75 1.97 11.32 -9.72
CA PRO A 75 1.98 11.20 -8.26
C PRO A 75 0.72 11.77 -7.60
N SER A 76 0.22 12.90 -8.10
CA SER A 76 -0.99 13.55 -7.58
C SER A 76 -2.25 12.70 -7.73
N VAL A 77 -2.29 11.82 -8.73
CA VAL A 77 -3.37 10.85 -8.89
C VAL A 77 -3.17 9.65 -7.94
N ARG A 78 -2.00 9.04 -8.01
CA ARG A 78 -1.68 7.81 -7.26
C ARG A 78 -1.78 8.00 -5.75
N GLN A 79 -1.30 9.13 -5.25
CA GLN A 79 -1.25 9.44 -3.82
C GLN A 79 -2.62 9.70 -3.18
N ARG A 80 -3.69 9.73 -3.96
CA ARG A 80 -5.07 9.77 -3.44
C ARG A 80 -5.49 8.47 -2.76
N MET A 81 -4.75 7.40 -3.01
CA MET A 81 -4.98 6.11 -2.37
C MET A 81 -3.93 5.84 -1.31
N PRO A 82 -4.31 5.27 -0.17
CA PRO A 82 -3.36 4.81 0.84
C PRO A 82 -2.45 3.70 0.30
N SER A 83 -1.29 3.52 0.92
CA SER A 83 -0.34 2.47 0.57
C SER A 83 0.20 1.76 1.80
N ILE A 84 0.64 0.52 1.60
CA ILE A 84 1.31 -0.28 2.63
C ILE A 84 2.78 -0.43 2.22
N ASP A 85 3.69 -0.04 3.09
CA ASP A 85 5.11 -0.30 2.94
C ASP A 85 5.40 -1.75 3.36
N LEU A 86 5.99 -2.53 2.45
CA LEU A 86 6.42 -3.90 2.73
C LEU A 86 7.81 -3.87 3.41
N ASN A 87 7.87 -3.30 4.60
CA ASN A 87 9.11 -3.12 5.35
C ASN A 87 9.74 -4.43 5.87
N THR A 88 9.05 -5.54 5.70
CA THR A 88 9.60 -6.90 5.90
C THR A 88 10.53 -7.35 4.79
N ILE A 89 10.47 -6.69 3.61
CA ILE A 89 11.36 -6.96 2.51
C ILE A 89 12.53 -5.97 2.55
N ASN A 90 13.73 -6.50 2.67
CA ASN A 90 14.96 -5.73 2.65
C ASN A 90 15.83 -6.20 1.50
N PHE A 91 15.91 -5.40 0.46
CA PHE A 91 16.78 -5.69 -0.66
C PHE A 91 18.24 -5.33 -0.35
N GLU A 92 19.14 -6.24 -0.68
CA GLU A 92 20.55 -5.93 -0.73
C GLU A 92 20.84 -4.88 -1.81
N THR A 93 21.95 -4.18 -1.68
CA THR A 93 22.37 -3.16 -2.66
C THR A 93 22.50 -3.80 -4.04
N GLY A 94 21.83 -3.24 -5.03
CA GLY A 94 21.85 -3.75 -6.41
C GLY A 94 21.06 -5.03 -6.65
N SER A 95 20.39 -5.60 -5.63
CA SER A 95 19.60 -6.82 -5.76
C SER A 95 18.09 -6.54 -5.82
N TRP A 96 17.38 -7.44 -6.47
CA TRP A 96 15.91 -7.55 -6.49
C TRP A 96 15.42 -8.90 -5.94
N ASP A 97 16.34 -9.73 -5.45
CA ASP A 97 16.00 -11.01 -4.86
C ASP A 97 15.37 -10.82 -3.48
N ILE A 98 14.34 -11.60 -3.20
CA ILE A 98 13.65 -11.62 -1.91
C ILE A 98 14.05 -12.92 -1.19
N PRO A 99 14.81 -12.83 -0.08
CA PRO A 99 15.19 -14.01 0.69
C PRO A 99 13.97 -14.78 1.20
N GLN A 100 14.08 -16.10 1.31
CA GLN A 100 12.97 -16.99 1.67
C GLN A 100 12.35 -16.67 3.04
N ASP A 101 13.17 -16.29 4.02
CA ASP A 101 12.72 -15.90 5.35
C ASP A 101 11.91 -14.60 5.33
N GLN A 102 12.25 -13.69 4.43
CA GLN A 102 11.48 -12.46 4.21
C GLN A 102 10.21 -12.72 3.38
N ALA A 103 10.29 -13.63 2.40
CA ALA A 103 9.16 -14.03 1.59
C ALA A 103 7.99 -14.52 2.45
N LEU A 104 8.27 -15.35 3.46
CA LEU A 104 7.24 -15.89 4.35
C LEU A 104 6.49 -14.82 5.15
N LYS A 105 7.12 -13.69 5.42
CA LYS A 105 6.50 -12.57 6.12
C LYS A 105 5.43 -11.84 5.28
N LEU A 106 5.39 -12.09 3.97
CA LEU A 106 4.35 -11.54 3.10
C LEU A 106 3.02 -12.29 3.19
N GLN A 107 2.92 -13.38 3.93
CA GLN A 107 1.67 -14.13 4.09
C GLN A 107 0.52 -13.23 4.54
N VAL A 108 0.74 -12.38 5.52
CA VAL A 108 -0.30 -11.49 6.06
C VAL A 108 -0.79 -10.48 5.02
N ILE A 109 0.10 -10.00 4.17
CA ILE A 109 -0.27 -9.11 3.04
C ILE A 109 -1.09 -9.88 2.01
N ALA A 110 -0.62 -11.07 1.63
CA ALA A 110 -1.31 -11.92 0.67
C ALA A 110 -2.71 -12.33 1.15
N ASP A 111 -2.87 -12.62 2.43
CA ASP A 111 -4.17 -12.93 3.03
C ASP A 111 -5.13 -11.73 2.92
N GLY A 112 -4.63 -10.53 3.21
CA GLY A 112 -5.39 -9.30 3.03
C GLY A 112 -5.81 -9.04 1.59
N LEU A 113 -4.88 -9.21 0.63
CA LEU A 113 -5.14 -9.08 -0.81
C LEU A 113 -6.18 -10.10 -1.27
N ASN A 114 -6.00 -11.37 -0.94
CA ASN A 114 -6.92 -12.45 -1.32
C ASN A 114 -8.32 -12.24 -0.73
N ARG A 115 -8.41 -11.74 0.51
CA ARG A 115 -9.69 -11.38 1.13
C ARG A 115 -10.38 -10.24 0.38
N ALA A 116 -9.63 -9.18 0.02
CA ALA A 116 -10.18 -8.06 -0.75
C ALA A 116 -10.66 -8.50 -2.14
N ILE A 117 -9.87 -9.34 -2.84
CA ILE A 117 -10.20 -9.88 -4.16
C ILE A 117 -11.41 -10.83 -4.08
N SER A 118 -11.52 -11.62 -3.02
CA SER A 118 -12.69 -12.49 -2.80
C SER A 118 -13.97 -11.67 -2.62
N ALA A 119 -13.89 -10.51 -1.97
CA ALA A 119 -15.02 -9.60 -1.82
C ALA A 119 -15.34 -8.84 -3.13
N ASN A 120 -14.32 -8.50 -3.91
CA ASN A 120 -14.45 -7.85 -5.20
C ASN A 120 -13.39 -8.37 -6.19
N PRO A 121 -13.73 -9.32 -7.08
CA PRO A 121 -12.79 -9.89 -8.04
C PRO A 121 -12.17 -8.89 -9.03
N ARG A 122 -12.69 -7.67 -9.11
CA ARG A 122 -12.15 -6.60 -9.96
C ARG A 122 -11.18 -5.68 -9.25
N GLU A 123 -10.75 -6.02 -8.04
CA GLU A 123 -9.73 -5.24 -7.35
C GLU A 123 -8.42 -5.25 -8.14
N VAL A 124 -7.76 -4.10 -8.17
CA VAL A 124 -6.45 -3.94 -8.77
C VAL A 124 -5.52 -3.27 -7.77
N PHE A 125 -4.36 -3.87 -7.60
CA PHE A 125 -3.31 -3.38 -6.70
C PHE A 125 -2.05 -3.06 -7.50
N LEU A 126 -1.48 -1.89 -7.23
CA LEU A 126 -0.21 -1.44 -7.77
C LEU A 126 0.90 -1.79 -6.77
N VAL A 127 1.87 -2.58 -7.25
CA VAL A 127 3.10 -2.91 -6.53
C VAL A 127 4.17 -1.92 -6.99
N GLU A 128 4.63 -1.06 -6.10
CA GLU A 128 5.56 0.02 -6.39
C GLU A 128 6.95 -0.32 -5.89
N GLY A 129 7.96 -0.29 -6.76
CA GLY A 129 9.36 -0.50 -6.39
C GLY A 129 10.12 0.80 -6.23
N HIS A 130 11.05 0.85 -5.28
CA HIS A 130 11.87 2.02 -4.98
C HIS A 130 13.32 1.64 -4.71
N THR A 131 14.23 2.60 -4.95
CA THR A 131 15.65 2.49 -4.62
C THR A 131 16.06 3.60 -3.66
N ASP A 132 17.28 3.48 -3.12
CA ASP A 132 17.95 4.62 -2.49
C ASP A 132 18.48 5.61 -3.55
N ALA A 133 19.16 6.66 -3.09
CA ALA A 133 19.62 7.74 -3.95
C ALA A 133 20.91 7.39 -4.75
N VAL A 134 21.56 6.28 -4.44
CA VAL A 134 22.85 5.91 -5.04
C VAL A 134 22.69 5.37 -6.45
N GLY A 135 23.53 5.81 -7.38
CA GLY A 135 23.54 5.36 -8.77
C GLY A 135 22.79 6.27 -9.74
N SER A 136 22.76 5.87 -11.01
CA SER A 136 22.09 6.60 -12.06
C SER A 136 20.57 6.48 -12.00
N ASP A 137 19.85 7.43 -12.58
CA ASP A 137 18.37 7.37 -12.64
C ASP A 137 17.90 6.17 -13.45
N VAL A 138 18.60 5.84 -14.53
CA VAL A 138 18.25 4.71 -15.42
C VAL A 138 18.42 3.39 -14.72
N ASP A 139 19.58 3.19 -14.04
CA ASP A 139 19.83 1.95 -13.30
C ASP A 139 18.83 1.76 -12.15
N ASN A 140 18.56 2.83 -11.40
CA ASN A 140 17.60 2.81 -10.32
C ASN A 140 16.17 2.54 -10.81
N LEU A 141 15.77 3.09 -11.94
CA LEU A 141 14.47 2.80 -12.53
C LEU A 141 14.37 1.31 -12.89
N SER A 142 15.36 0.77 -13.60
CA SER A 142 15.42 -0.66 -13.96
C SER A 142 15.42 -1.56 -12.72
N LEU A 143 16.21 -1.22 -11.70
CA LEU A 143 16.28 -2.00 -10.46
C LEU A 143 14.96 -1.98 -9.70
N SER A 144 14.31 -0.83 -9.63
CA SER A 144 13.02 -0.70 -8.94
C SER A 144 11.88 -1.43 -9.66
N ASP A 145 11.89 -1.46 -11.00
CA ASP A 145 10.95 -2.26 -11.78
C ASP A 145 11.09 -3.75 -11.43
N ARG A 146 12.33 -4.27 -11.40
CA ARG A 146 12.60 -5.66 -11.03
C ARG A 146 12.18 -5.98 -9.60
N ARG A 147 12.37 -5.07 -8.66
CA ARG A 147 11.91 -5.24 -7.26
C ARG A 147 10.39 -5.33 -7.17
N ALA A 148 9.69 -4.46 -7.86
CA ALA A 148 8.23 -4.50 -7.92
C ALA A 148 7.72 -5.80 -8.56
N GLU A 149 8.33 -6.22 -9.66
CA GLU A 149 8.00 -7.46 -10.35
C GLU A 149 8.29 -8.70 -9.51
N SER A 150 9.44 -8.74 -8.80
CA SER A 150 9.79 -9.85 -7.89
C SER A 150 8.75 -9.99 -6.78
N ALA A 151 8.31 -8.88 -6.17
CA ALA A 151 7.29 -8.93 -5.13
C ALA A 151 5.92 -9.36 -5.68
N ALA A 152 5.50 -8.84 -6.83
CA ALA A 152 4.25 -9.24 -7.49
C ALA A 152 4.26 -10.73 -7.88
N THR A 153 5.37 -11.21 -8.42
CA THR A 153 5.57 -12.62 -8.80
C THR A 153 5.50 -13.53 -7.57
N LEU A 154 6.15 -13.13 -6.49
CA LEU A 154 6.14 -13.88 -5.23
C LEU A 154 4.73 -13.99 -4.65
N LEU A 155 3.99 -12.87 -4.60
CA LEU A 155 2.60 -12.85 -4.14
C LEU A 155 1.71 -13.75 -4.99
N SER A 156 1.90 -13.75 -6.31
CA SER A 156 1.11 -14.59 -7.20
C SER A 156 1.49 -16.07 -7.12
N GLN A 157 2.77 -16.40 -7.20
CA GLN A 157 3.21 -17.79 -7.31
C GLN A 157 3.21 -18.53 -5.98
N GLN A 158 3.62 -17.88 -4.90
CA GLN A 158 3.72 -18.51 -3.59
C GLN A 158 2.44 -18.39 -2.78
N PHE A 159 1.74 -17.26 -2.87
CA PHE A 159 0.58 -16.96 -2.04
C PHE A 159 -0.75 -16.92 -2.80
N ARG A 160 -0.74 -17.30 -4.07
CA ARG A 160 -1.94 -17.45 -4.90
C ARG A 160 -2.78 -16.17 -5.05
N VAL A 161 -2.15 -15.00 -4.97
CA VAL A 161 -2.81 -13.76 -5.35
C VAL A 161 -2.95 -13.77 -6.87
N PRO A 162 -4.17 -13.61 -7.44
CA PRO A 162 -4.34 -13.69 -8.88
C PRO A 162 -3.52 -12.61 -9.60
N ALA A 163 -2.73 -13.00 -10.60
CA ALA A 163 -1.80 -12.10 -11.29
C ALA A 163 -2.54 -10.96 -12.01
N GLU A 164 -3.75 -11.19 -12.47
CA GLU A 164 -4.61 -10.19 -13.11
C GLU A 164 -5.04 -9.04 -12.17
N ASN A 165 -4.97 -9.26 -10.86
CA ASN A 165 -5.27 -8.25 -9.85
C ASN A 165 -4.04 -7.43 -9.43
N LEU A 166 -2.86 -7.77 -9.96
CA LEU A 166 -1.61 -7.11 -9.65
C LEU A 166 -1.06 -6.38 -10.88
N THR A 167 -0.52 -5.20 -10.67
CA THR A 167 0.31 -4.49 -11.65
C THR A 167 1.52 -3.92 -10.94
N SER A 168 2.67 -3.85 -11.62
CA SER A 168 3.92 -3.40 -11.03
C SER A 168 4.45 -2.16 -11.74
N GLN A 169 5.19 -1.32 -11.00
CA GLN A 169 5.89 -0.16 -11.52
C GLN A 169 7.06 0.21 -10.62
N GLY A 170 8.22 0.42 -11.21
CA GLY A 170 9.37 1.00 -10.55
C GLY A 170 9.39 2.51 -10.65
N TYR A 171 9.88 3.16 -9.63
CA TYR A 171 10.01 4.62 -9.56
C TYR A 171 11.44 5.08 -9.30
N GLY A 172 12.40 4.14 -9.28
CA GLY A 172 13.78 4.46 -8.96
C GLY A 172 13.91 5.22 -7.65
N LYS A 173 14.71 6.27 -7.66
CA LYS A 173 14.96 7.15 -6.50
C LYS A 173 14.06 8.40 -6.46
N GLN A 174 13.00 8.45 -7.26
CA GLN A 174 12.14 9.64 -7.36
C GLN A 174 11.34 9.94 -6.07
N TYR A 175 11.04 8.90 -5.27
CA TYR A 175 10.19 9.02 -4.08
C TYR A 175 10.89 8.41 -2.86
N LEU A 176 11.92 9.10 -2.39
CA LEU A 176 12.65 8.68 -1.19
C LEU A 176 11.75 8.78 0.05
N LYS A 177 11.73 7.72 0.87
CA LYS A 177 11.08 7.75 2.19
C LYS A 177 11.89 8.61 3.15
N ILE A 178 13.20 8.43 3.13
CA ILE A 178 14.16 9.21 3.88
C ILE A 178 14.95 10.05 2.89
N PRO A 179 14.83 11.40 2.92
CA PRO A 179 15.60 12.28 2.04
C PRO A 179 17.08 12.21 2.38
N THR A 180 17.88 11.65 1.46
CA THR A 180 19.34 11.54 1.57
C THR A 180 19.93 11.30 0.20
N ASP A 181 21.17 11.74 0.00
CA ASP A 181 21.96 11.46 -1.22
C ASP A 181 22.76 10.16 -1.12
N GLY A 182 22.79 9.55 0.07
CA GLY A 182 23.53 8.33 0.37
C GLY A 182 22.70 7.06 0.31
N PRO A 183 23.32 5.92 0.61
CA PRO A 183 22.62 4.65 0.73
C PRO A 183 21.71 4.68 1.95
N GLU A 184 20.44 4.33 1.76
CA GLU A 184 19.45 4.26 2.82
C GLU A 184 18.57 3.03 2.64
N ARG A 185 18.58 2.16 3.64
CA ARG A 185 17.84 0.89 3.61
C ARG A 185 16.33 1.09 3.48
N GLN A 186 15.77 2.07 4.18
CA GLN A 186 14.31 2.33 4.13
C GLN A 186 13.83 2.85 2.78
N ASN A 187 14.74 3.39 1.97
CA ASN A 187 14.44 3.80 0.60
C ASN A 187 14.38 2.61 -0.36
N ARG A 188 15.09 1.51 -0.07
CA ARG A 188 15.07 0.26 -0.85
C ARG A 188 13.87 -0.58 -0.43
N ARG A 189 12.70 -0.26 -0.94
CA ARG A 189 11.42 -0.81 -0.50
C ARG A 189 10.48 -1.14 -1.65
N VAL A 190 9.46 -1.90 -1.33
CA VAL A 190 8.27 -2.10 -2.15
C VAL A 190 7.06 -1.61 -1.36
N THR A 191 6.10 -1.01 -2.05
CA THR A 191 4.81 -0.63 -1.48
C THR A 191 3.66 -1.24 -2.28
N ILE A 192 2.53 -1.45 -1.63
CA ILE A 192 1.29 -1.90 -2.30
C ILE A 192 0.22 -0.84 -2.10
N ARG A 193 -0.50 -0.55 -3.18
CA ARG A 193 -1.55 0.45 -3.22
C ARG A 193 -2.77 -0.08 -3.97
N ARG A 194 -3.95 -0.02 -3.37
CA ARG A 194 -5.20 -0.27 -4.07
C ARG A 194 -5.48 0.86 -5.06
N ILE A 195 -5.69 0.53 -6.33
CA ILE A 195 -5.95 1.55 -7.36
C ILE A 195 -7.32 1.42 -8.01
N THR A 196 -8.12 0.46 -7.61
CA THR A 196 -9.48 0.23 -8.14
C THR A 196 -10.34 1.50 -8.15
N PRO A 197 -10.44 2.30 -7.06
CA PRO A 197 -11.26 3.51 -7.07
C PRO A 197 -10.81 4.54 -8.11
N LEU A 198 -9.52 4.62 -8.39
CA LEU A 198 -8.99 5.52 -9.42
C LEU A 198 -9.40 5.05 -10.83
N LEU A 199 -9.35 3.74 -11.08
CA LEU A 199 -9.74 3.15 -12.36
C LEU A 199 -11.25 3.23 -12.62
N THR A 200 -12.07 3.15 -11.57
CA THR A 200 -13.54 3.12 -11.69
C THR A 200 -14.19 4.49 -11.54
N GLY A 201 -13.49 5.46 -10.97
CA GLY A 201 -14.04 6.78 -10.63
C GLY A 201 -15.09 6.71 -9.51
N GLN A 202 -15.04 5.70 -8.66
CA GLN A 202 -16.02 5.47 -7.61
C GLN A 202 -15.38 5.45 -6.25
N ASN A 203 -15.95 6.23 -5.34
CA ASN A 203 -15.71 6.11 -3.91
C ASN A 203 -16.56 4.94 -3.35
N GLN A 204 -16.38 3.72 -3.84
CA GLN A 204 -17.06 2.59 -3.24
C GLN A 204 -16.43 2.27 -1.90
N ALA A 205 -17.16 2.60 -0.83
CA ALA A 205 -16.99 1.86 0.41
C ALA A 205 -17.21 0.37 0.12
N PRO A 206 -16.43 -0.53 0.71
CA PRO A 206 -16.69 -1.95 0.59
C PRO A 206 -18.13 -2.24 1.01
N PRO A 207 -18.80 -3.21 0.36
CA PRO A 207 -20.13 -3.60 0.80
C PRO A 207 -20.07 -3.95 2.29
N PRO A 208 -21.09 -3.57 3.08
CA PRO A 208 -21.13 -3.94 4.49
C PRO A 208 -21.01 -5.46 4.62
N PRO A 209 -20.37 -5.96 5.68
CA PRO A 209 -20.22 -7.39 5.87
C PRO A 209 -21.61 -8.05 5.78
N VAL A 210 -21.69 -9.05 4.91
CA VAL A 210 -22.91 -9.86 4.75
C VAL A 210 -23.11 -10.61 6.06
N GLY A 211 -24.00 -10.15 6.90
CA GLY A 211 -24.36 -10.87 8.11
C GLY A 211 -24.82 -10.02 9.28
N THR A 212 -25.95 -9.37 9.14
CA THR A 212 -26.91 -9.22 10.26
C THR A 212 -28.30 -8.97 9.66
N VAL A 213 -28.98 -10.06 9.37
CA VAL A 213 -30.43 -10.03 9.23
C VAL A 213 -30.96 -9.85 10.65
N PRO A 214 -31.69 -8.76 10.99
CA PRO A 214 -32.38 -8.68 12.25
C PRO A 214 -33.46 -9.76 12.26
N ARG A 215 -33.34 -10.71 13.16
CA ARG A 215 -34.48 -11.61 13.45
C ARG A 215 -35.58 -10.77 14.05
N ARG A 216 -36.69 -10.74 13.37
CA ARG A 216 -37.99 -10.31 13.97
C ARG A 216 -38.46 -11.33 15.00
#